data_ad000a716a4ff7ffa13c53a4a25eddd3
#
_entry.id   ad000a716a4ff7ffa13c53a4a25eddd3
#
_cell.length_a   1.000
_cell.length_b   1.000
_cell.length_c   1.000
_cell.angle_alpha   90.00
_cell.angle_beta   90.00
_cell.angle_gamma   90.00
#
_symmetry.space_group_name_H-M   'P 1'
#
loop_
_entity.id
_entity.type
_entity.pdbx_description
1 polymer ?
#
loop_
_entity_poly.entity_id
_entity_poly.type
_entity_poly.pdbx_seq_one_letter_code
_entity_poly.pdbx_strand_id
1 'polypeptide(L)'
;SALRLPTAGISPAATREIELEMNLDSRSATTAPTAGPAIDFTDATTYNSATSLNVYDALGQDVALTYYFQKSATDTWNVFITANGVPVTGTAAAPLPSSTLVFPATGGAPSSPVGPVSIDIPPTTNAAGALTRAITGVQLDMDGARQYGAPFGVTNLSQDGYAPGQVTGISIEANGIIMARYSNGQNQPAGQIELATFRNAQGLQPMGGNTWART
;
A
#
# COMPACT_ATOMS: atom_id res chain seq x y z
N SER A 1 -34.49 14.23 7.21
CA SER A 1 -33.99 13.17 8.10
C SER A 1 -32.86 13.71 8.96
N ALA A 2 -32.78 13.31 10.22
CA ALA A 2 -31.67 13.72 11.07
C ALA A 2 -30.36 13.11 10.55
N LEU A 3 -29.32 13.93 10.40
CA LEU A 3 -27.98 13.51 10.08
C LEU A 3 -27.46 12.65 11.24
N ARG A 4 -27.14 11.40 10.98
CA ARG A 4 -26.48 10.53 11.96
C ARG A 4 -25.00 10.53 11.66
N LEU A 5 -24.20 11.10 12.57
CA LEU A 5 -22.75 11.04 12.47
C LEU A 5 -22.28 9.62 12.82
N PRO A 6 -21.31 9.06 12.07
CA PRO A 6 -20.76 7.75 12.42
C PRO A 6 -20.03 7.86 13.75
N THR A 7 -20.51 7.13 14.74
CA THR A 7 -19.84 6.94 16.04
C THR A 7 -19.06 5.63 16.07
N ALA A 8 -19.31 4.76 15.10
CA ALA A 8 -18.58 3.50 14.93
C ALA A 8 -17.20 3.75 14.34
N GLY A 9 -16.23 2.92 14.73
CA GLY A 9 -14.92 2.90 14.11
C GLY A 9 -14.98 2.44 12.65
N ILE A 10 -13.89 2.65 11.91
CA ILE A 10 -13.70 2.08 10.58
C ILE A 10 -13.16 0.65 10.71
N SER A 11 -13.75 -0.29 9.97
CA SER A 11 -13.24 -1.65 9.87
C SER A 11 -11.90 -1.67 9.14
N PRO A 12 -11.01 -2.62 9.44
CA PRO A 12 -9.75 -2.74 8.73
C PRO A 12 -9.98 -3.07 7.24
N ALA A 13 -9.01 -2.75 6.42
CA ALA A 13 -8.96 -3.19 5.03
C ALA A 13 -7.62 -3.88 4.76
N ALA A 14 -7.70 -5.08 4.17
CA ALA A 14 -6.51 -5.76 3.70
C ALA A 14 -5.90 -5.01 2.53
N THR A 15 -4.56 -5.00 2.46
CA THR A 15 -3.81 -4.44 1.34
C THR A 15 -4.11 -5.22 0.06
N ARG A 16 -4.38 -4.50 -1.02
CA ARG A 16 -4.65 -5.04 -2.37
C ARG A 16 -3.69 -4.51 -3.40
N GLU A 17 -3.21 -3.29 -3.19
CA GLU A 17 -2.33 -2.60 -4.13
C GLU A 17 -1.11 -2.07 -3.37
N ILE A 18 0.06 -2.25 -3.97
CA ILE A 18 1.34 -1.73 -3.51
C ILE A 18 1.99 -1.05 -4.69
N GLU A 19 2.38 0.20 -4.52
CA GLU A 19 3.12 0.96 -5.51
C GLU A 19 4.54 1.18 -5.01
N LEU A 20 5.53 0.85 -5.82
CA LEU A 20 6.94 0.95 -5.50
C LEU A 20 7.71 1.60 -6.64
N GLU A 21 8.10 2.84 -6.43
CA GLU A 21 8.95 3.58 -7.35
C GLU A 21 10.35 3.77 -6.75
N MET A 22 11.37 3.41 -7.50
CA MET A 22 12.76 3.52 -7.06
C MET A 22 13.73 3.67 -8.23
N ASN A 23 14.93 4.15 -7.92
CA ASN A 23 16.07 4.03 -8.83
C ASN A 23 16.97 2.88 -8.37
N LEU A 24 17.25 1.95 -9.28
CA LEU A 24 18.26 0.90 -9.12
C LEU A 24 19.55 1.36 -9.79
N ASP A 25 20.69 1.30 -9.06
CA ASP A 25 21.96 1.80 -9.56
C ASP A 25 22.53 0.88 -10.65
N SER A 26 22.51 1.33 -11.89
CA SER A 26 23.04 0.57 -13.04
C SER A 26 24.50 0.18 -12.89
N ARG A 27 25.28 0.91 -12.08
CA ARG A 27 26.70 0.66 -11.83
C ARG A 27 26.98 -0.44 -10.79
N SER A 28 25.94 -0.88 -10.08
CA SER A 28 26.07 -1.94 -9.07
C SER A 28 26.63 -3.22 -9.69
N ALA A 29 27.47 -3.91 -8.94
CA ALA A 29 27.92 -5.25 -9.30
C ALA A 29 26.79 -6.27 -9.20
N THR A 30 26.89 -7.37 -9.92
CA THR A 30 26.03 -8.55 -9.73
C THR A 30 26.36 -9.18 -8.38
N THR A 31 25.31 -9.50 -7.61
CA THR A 31 25.42 -10.12 -6.29
C THR A 31 24.75 -11.50 -6.23
N ALA A 32 24.14 -11.94 -7.36
CA ALA A 32 23.56 -13.27 -7.45
C ALA A 32 24.66 -14.33 -7.25
N PRO A 33 24.52 -15.23 -6.25
CA PRO A 33 25.50 -16.27 -6.00
C PRO A 33 25.60 -17.22 -7.19
N THR A 34 26.82 -17.71 -7.47
CA THR A 34 27.05 -18.72 -8.53
C THR A 34 26.72 -20.14 -8.05
N ALA A 35 26.57 -20.35 -6.75
CA ALA A 35 26.23 -21.62 -6.12
C ALA A 35 25.53 -21.36 -4.77
N GLY A 36 24.71 -22.30 -4.32
CA GLY A 36 23.95 -22.19 -3.08
C GLY A 36 22.55 -21.59 -3.28
N PRO A 37 21.90 -21.09 -2.20
CA PRO A 37 20.60 -20.42 -2.31
C PRO A 37 20.71 -19.13 -3.13
N ALA A 38 19.64 -18.77 -3.80
CA ALA A 38 19.60 -17.59 -4.68
C ALA A 38 19.88 -16.28 -3.93
N ILE A 39 19.58 -16.21 -2.65
CA ILE A 39 19.82 -15.08 -1.75
C ILE A 39 19.90 -15.56 -0.32
N ASP A 40 20.70 -14.88 0.51
CA ASP A 40 20.67 -14.97 1.98
C ASP A 40 20.27 -13.60 2.53
N PHE A 41 19.09 -13.48 3.12
CA PHE A 41 18.56 -12.23 3.65
C PHE A 41 19.33 -11.68 4.84
N THR A 42 20.19 -12.51 5.47
CA THR A 42 21.08 -12.09 6.57
C THR A 42 22.46 -11.65 6.10
N ASP A 43 22.81 -11.96 4.85
CA ASP A 43 24.08 -11.57 4.23
C ASP A 43 23.87 -10.46 3.20
N ALA A 44 24.24 -9.25 3.59
CA ALA A 44 24.11 -8.05 2.73
C ALA A 44 24.98 -8.11 1.46
N THR A 45 25.88 -9.08 1.32
CA THR A 45 26.66 -9.26 0.08
C THR A 45 25.88 -9.99 -1.02
N THR A 46 24.76 -10.62 -0.68
CA THR A 46 23.92 -11.40 -1.62
C THR A 46 22.82 -10.57 -2.30
N TYR A 47 22.68 -9.29 -1.94
CA TYR A 47 21.76 -8.34 -2.58
C TYR A 47 22.38 -6.95 -2.61
N ASN A 48 21.83 -6.05 -3.46
CA ASN A 48 22.40 -4.70 -3.64
C ASN A 48 21.71 -3.67 -2.77
N SER A 49 20.41 -3.80 -2.56
CA SER A 49 19.59 -2.82 -1.84
C SER A 49 18.37 -3.49 -1.22
N ALA A 50 17.81 -2.88 -0.19
CA ALA A 50 16.57 -3.31 0.42
C ALA A 50 15.73 -2.12 0.87
N THR A 51 14.41 -2.31 0.91
CA THR A 51 13.44 -1.37 1.49
C THR A 51 12.30 -2.14 2.13
N SER A 52 11.54 -1.51 3.02
CA SER A 52 10.45 -2.17 3.73
C SER A 52 9.20 -1.31 3.83
N LEU A 53 8.04 -1.97 3.87
CA LEU A 53 6.73 -1.37 4.01
C LEU A 53 5.85 -2.28 4.86
N ASN A 54 5.01 -1.70 5.71
CA ASN A 54 3.98 -2.46 6.41
C ASN A 54 2.71 -2.53 5.55
N VAL A 55 2.17 -3.74 5.41
CA VAL A 55 0.87 -4.02 4.80
C VAL A 55 -0.06 -4.62 5.85
N TYR A 56 -1.35 -4.72 5.56
CA TYR A 56 -2.35 -5.16 6.52
C TYR A 56 -3.16 -6.33 5.98
N ASP A 57 -3.42 -7.30 6.87
CA ASP A 57 -4.32 -8.40 6.57
C ASP A 57 -5.81 -8.02 6.75
N ALA A 58 -6.72 -8.97 6.48
CA ALA A 58 -8.17 -8.74 6.61
C ALA A 58 -8.66 -8.44 8.04
N LEU A 59 -7.84 -8.71 9.05
CA LEU A 59 -8.11 -8.37 10.45
C LEU A 59 -7.41 -7.06 10.87
N GLY A 60 -6.66 -6.43 9.97
CA GLY A 60 -5.90 -5.22 10.23
C GLY A 60 -4.62 -5.47 11.01
N GLN A 61 -4.11 -6.69 11.00
CA GLN A 61 -2.80 -7.02 11.56
C GLN A 61 -1.72 -6.61 10.56
N ASP A 62 -0.67 -6.00 11.09
CA ASP A 62 0.46 -5.57 10.29
C ASP A 62 1.37 -6.74 9.87
N VAL A 63 1.86 -6.67 8.64
CA VAL A 63 2.86 -7.56 8.07
C VAL A 63 3.99 -6.69 7.52
N ALA A 64 5.19 -6.84 8.07
CA ALA A 64 6.36 -6.14 7.55
C ALA A 64 6.86 -6.86 6.28
N LEU A 65 6.65 -6.24 5.12
CA LEU A 65 7.25 -6.68 3.87
C LEU A 65 8.61 -6.02 3.70
N THR A 66 9.63 -6.82 3.40
CA THR A 66 10.94 -6.32 3.01
C THR A 66 11.24 -6.77 1.59
N TYR A 67 11.57 -5.82 0.75
CA TYR A 67 11.94 -6.01 -0.65
C TYR A 67 13.47 -5.99 -0.75
N TYR A 68 14.04 -7.01 -1.38
CA TYR A 68 15.48 -7.12 -1.64
C TYR A 68 15.70 -7.09 -3.13
N PHE A 69 16.56 -6.19 -3.58
CA PHE A 69 16.92 -6.01 -4.98
C PHE A 69 18.32 -6.58 -5.22
N GLN A 70 18.39 -7.59 -6.07
CA GLN A 70 19.62 -8.30 -6.41
C GLN A 70 19.88 -8.19 -7.89
N LYS A 71 20.99 -7.58 -8.27
CA LYS A 71 21.42 -7.57 -9.65
C LYS A 71 21.91 -8.95 -10.05
N SER A 72 21.18 -9.63 -10.93
CA SER A 72 21.47 -10.98 -11.38
C SER A 72 22.29 -11.01 -12.68
N ALA A 73 22.12 -10.00 -13.54
CA ALA A 73 22.85 -9.82 -14.78
C ALA A 73 22.83 -8.34 -15.20
N THR A 74 23.45 -8.02 -16.33
CA THR A 74 23.34 -6.70 -16.96
C THR A 74 21.86 -6.38 -17.17
N ASP A 75 21.43 -5.19 -16.69
CA ASP A 75 20.08 -4.67 -16.81
C ASP A 75 18.97 -5.60 -16.26
N THR A 76 19.34 -6.58 -15.41
CA THR A 76 18.42 -7.57 -14.86
C THR A 76 18.52 -7.64 -13.34
N TRP A 77 17.38 -7.50 -12.66
CA TRP A 77 17.28 -7.46 -11.23
C TRP A 77 16.22 -8.44 -10.71
N ASN A 78 16.61 -9.31 -9.80
CA ASN A 78 15.67 -10.12 -9.04
C ASN A 78 15.11 -9.33 -7.88
N VAL A 79 13.81 -9.42 -7.67
CA VAL A 79 13.10 -8.84 -6.52
C VAL A 79 12.64 -9.97 -5.63
N PHE A 80 13.26 -10.09 -4.47
CA PHE A 80 12.83 -11.03 -3.43
C PHE A 80 12.02 -10.28 -2.38
N ILE A 81 11.00 -10.93 -1.85
CA ILE A 81 10.13 -10.33 -0.84
C ILE A 81 10.06 -11.27 0.36
N THR A 82 10.22 -10.71 1.56
CA THR A 82 9.93 -11.44 2.80
C THR A 82 8.76 -10.78 3.54
N ALA A 83 7.93 -11.59 4.18
CA ALA A 83 6.86 -11.18 5.08
C ALA A 83 7.28 -11.57 6.51
N ASN A 84 7.50 -10.58 7.38
CA ASN A 84 8.04 -10.79 8.73
C ASN A 84 9.30 -11.69 8.75
N GLY A 85 10.16 -11.52 7.74
CA GLY A 85 11.39 -12.31 7.57
C GLY A 85 11.24 -13.67 6.89
N VAL A 86 10.03 -14.09 6.55
CA VAL A 86 9.75 -15.34 5.83
C VAL A 86 9.61 -15.05 4.32
N PRO A 87 10.29 -15.78 3.42
CA PRO A 87 10.16 -15.58 1.99
C PRO A 87 8.70 -15.71 1.53
N VAL A 88 8.24 -14.76 0.71
CA VAL A 88 6.91 -14.80 0.10
C VAL A 88 6.86 -15.86 -1.00
N THR A 89 7.96 -16.01 -1.74
CA THR A 89 8.08 -16.98 -2.82
C THR A 89 9.22 -17.96 -2.55
N GLY A 90 8.97 -19.24 -2.76
CA GLY A 90 9.91 -20.31 -2.43
C GLY A 90 9.85 -20.75 -0.96
N THR A 91 10.97 -21.13 -0.41
CA THR A 91 11.12 -21.54 1.00
C THR A 91 12.31 -20.83 1.65
N ALA A 92 12.41 -20.89 2.98
CA ALA A 92 13.55 -20.31 3.69
C ALA A 92 14.91 -20.93 3.26
N ALA A 93 14.92 -22.20 2.88
CA ALA A 93 16.13 -22.88 2.39
C ALA A 93 16.39 -22.63 0.88
N ALA A 94 15.36 -22.30 0.12
CA ALA A 94 15.43 -22.04 -1.33
C ALA A 94 14.49 -20.89 -1.67
N PRO A 95 14.83 -19.64 -1.32
CA PRO A 95 14.06 -18.48 -1.70
C PRO A 95 14.04 -18.29 -3.20
N LEU A 96 12.90 -17.90 -3.75
CA LEU A 96 12.74 -17.59 -5.17
C LEU A 96 12.37 -16.11 -5.33
N PRO A 97 12.77 -15.45 -6.44
CA PRO A 97 12.36 -14.10 -6.70
C PRO A 97 10.84 -14.05 -6.91
N SER A 98 10.20 -13.06 -6.31
CA SER A 98 8.77 -12.78 -6.54
C SER A 98 8.55 -12.09 -7.89
N SER A 99 9.57 -11.40 -8.39
CA SER A 99 9.59 -10.80 -9.73
C SER A 99 11.02 -10.64 -10.22
N THR A 100 11.18 -10.49 -11.54
CA THR A 100 12.46 -10.12 -12.17
C THR A 100 12.25 -8.92 -13.07
N LEU A 101 12.90 -7.81 -12.73
CA LEU A 101 12.87 -6.58 -13.53
C LEU A 101 13.97 -6.62 -14.59
N VAL A 102 13.58 -6.41 -15.83
CA VAL A 102 14.51 -6.26 -16.97
C VAL A 102 14.40 -4.84 -17.49
N PHE A 103 15.52 -4.13 -17.56
CA PHE A 103 15.56 -2.76 -18.05
C PHE A 103 16.13 -2.70 -19.46
N PRO A 104 15.70 -1.72 -20.27
CA PRO A 104 16.38 -1.45 -21.56
C PRO A 104 17.79 -0.90 -21.31
N ALA A 105 18.71 -1.20 -22.21
CA ALA A 105 20.11 -0.68 -22.13
C ALA A 105 20.21 0.86 -22.11
N THR A 106 19.17 1.55 -22.50
CA THR A 106 19.06 3.02 -22.45
C THR A 106 18.64 3.54 -21.07
N GLY A 107 18.37 2.66 -20.10
CA GLY A 107 17.76 3.01 -18.81
C GLY A 107 16.27 3.29 -18.92
N GLY A 108 15.68 3.85 -17.88
CA GLY A 108 14.26 4.21 -17.81
C GLY A 108 13.41 3.13 -17.15
N ALA A 109 12.16 2.99 -17.56
CA ALA A 109 11.22 2.03 -17.01
C ALA A 109 11.58 0.58 -17.36
N PRO A 110 11.19 -0.42 -16.54
CA PRO A 110 11.40 -1.82 -16.87
C PRO A 110 10.66 -2.18 -18.16
N SER A 111 11.28 -3.02 -18.97
CA SER A 111 10.65 -3.62 -20.15
C SER A 111 9.91 -4.92 -19.81
N SER A 112 10.18 -5.48 -18.63
CA SER A 112 9.50 -6.66 -18.08
C SER A 112 9.65 -6.67 -16.55
N PRO A 113 8.58 -7.05 -15.80
CA PRO A 113 7.21 -7.19 -16.27
C PRO A 113 6.64 -5.85 -16.73
N VAL A 114 5.52 -5.88 -17.46
CA VAL A 114 4.72 -4.70 -17.81
C VAL A 114 3.44 -4.76 -16.99
N GLY A 115 3.19 -3.71 -16.22
CA GLY A 115 2.07 -3.64 -15.28
C GLY A 115 2.28 -4.40 -13.97
N PRO A 116 1.29 -4.36 -13.09
CA PRO A 116 1.39 -4.94 -11.76
C PRO A 116 1.60 -6.47 -11.78
N VAL A 117 2.39 -6.94 -10.82
CA VAL A 117 2.65 -8.37 -10.57
C VAL A 117 1.81 -8.82 -9.39
N SER A 118 1.04 -9.89 -9.57
CA SER A 118 0.26 -10.47 -8.47
C SER A 118 1.16 -11.28 -7.54
N ILE A 119 1.10 -10.98 -6.24
CA ILE A 119 1.81 -11.71 -5.19
C ILE A 119 0.83 -12.21 -4.13
N ASP A 120 1.12 -13.38 -3.56
CA ASP A 120 0.39 -13.95 -2.44
C ASP A 120 1.29 -13.95 -1.21
N ILE A 121 0.88 -13.25 -0.15
CA ILE A 121 1.62 -13.14 1.10
C ILE A 121 1.11 -14.23 2.05
N PRO A 122 1.94 -15.19 2.44
CA PRO A 122 1.53 -16.27 3.33
C PRO A 122 1.27 -15.77 4.76
N PRO A 123 0.52 -16.54 5.58
CA PRO A 123 0.40 -16.26 7.00
C PRO A 123 1.78 -16.32 7.67
N THR A 124 2.08 -15.32 8.49
CA THR A 124 3.35 -15.23 9.24
C THR A 124 3.08 -14.71 10.64
N THR A 125 4.03 -14.88 11.56
CA THR A 125 3.93 -14.28 12.89
C THR A 125 4.54 -12.88 12.84
N ASN A 126 3.76 -11.86 13.21
CA ASN A 126 4.24 -10.49 13.24
C ASN A 126 5.05 -10.17 14.52
N ALA A 127 5.62 -8.98 14.60
CA ALA A 127 6.44 -8.55 15.73
C ALA A 127 5.68 -8.55 17.08
N ALA A 128 4.34 -8.43 17.05
CA ALA A 128 3.49 -8.52 18.24
C ALA A 128 3.19 -9.97 18.66
N GLY A 129 3.71 -10.97 17.93
CA GLY A 129 3.47 -12.39 18.20
C GLY A 129 2.14 -12.91 17.67
N ALA A 130 1.41 -12.14 16.88
CA ALA A 130 0.15 -12.54 16.30
C ALA A 130 0.36 -13.25 14.95
N LEU A 131 -0.39 -14.34 14.73
CA LEU A 131 -0.43 -15.00 13.43
C LEU A 131 -1.32 -14.21 12.47
N THR A 132 -0.74 -13.68 11.42
CA THR A 132 -1.46 -12.92 10.40
C THR A 132 -2.24 -13.83 9.46
N ARG A 133 -3.22 -13.29 8.75
CA ARG A 133 -3.93 -14.00 7.70
C ARG A 133 -3.19 -13.87 6.37
N ALA A 134 -3.38 -14.86 5.48
CA ALA A 134 -2.89 -14.74 4.12
C ALA A 134 -3.52 -13.52 3.42
N ILE A 135 -2.71 -12.80 2.65
CA ILE A 135 -3.18 -11.71 1.78
C ILE A 135 -2.91 -12.16 0.35
N THR A 136 -3.97 -12.48 -0.38
CA THR A 136 -3.86 -13.08 -1.72
C THR A 136 -4.20 -12.09 -2.82
N GLY A 137 -3.52 -12.20 -3.95
CA GLY A 137 -3.80 -11.41 -5.14
C GLY A 137 -3.37 -9.95 -5.02
N VAL A 138 -2.41 -9.63 -4.16
CA VAL A 138 -1.88 -8.26 -4.02
C VAL A 138 -1.20 -7.85 -5.32
N GLN A 139 -1.59 -6.71 -5.87
CA GLN A 139 -1.01 -6.15 -7.08
C GLN A 139 0.19 -5.28 -6.70
N LEU A 140 1.39 -5.75 -7.00
CA LEU A 140 2.64 -5.00 -6.82
C LEU A 140 2.98 -4.29 -8.12
N ASP A 141 2.82 -2.98 -8.14
CA ASP A 141 3.17 -2.12 -9.25
C ASP A 141 4.59 -1.59 -9.07
N MET A 142 5.46 -1.89 -10.02
CA MET A 142 6.84 -1.42 -10.12
C MET A 142 7.12 -0.71 -11.45
N ASP A 143 6.11 -0.30 -12.20
CA ASP A 143 6.27 0.43 -13.46
C ASP A 143 6.98 1.78 -13.27
N GLY A 144 6.90 2.34 -12.05
CA GLY A 144 7.65 3.53 -11.63
C GLY A 144 9.14 3.30 -11.37
N ALA A 145 9.61 2.04 -11.35
CA ALA A 145 11.05 1.75 -11.19
C ALA A 145 11.87 2.31 -12.35
N ARG A 146 13.11 2.70 -12.05
CA ARG A 146 14.06 3.20 -13.04
C ARG A 146 15.43 2.58 -12.80
N GLN A 147 16.23 2.50 -13.86
CA GLN A 147 17.63 2.11 -13.77
C GLN A 147 18.51 3.20 -14.39
N TYR A 148 19.19 3.94 -13.52
CA TYR A 148 20.13 4.96 -13.94
C TYR A 148 21.45 4.83 -13.18
N GLY A 149 22.52 5.50 -13.64
CA GLY A 149 23.81 5.59 -12.96
C GLY A 149 23.79 6.52 -11.74
N ALA A 150 22.79 6.38 -10.89
CA ALA A 150 22.61 7.11 -9.63
C ALA A 150 22.39 6.11 -8.48
N PRO A 151 22.74 6.47 -7.23
CA PRO A 151 22.53 5.60 -6.09
C PRO A 151 21.09 5.10 -5.96
N PHE A 152 20.92 3.94 -5.31
CA PHE A 152 19.61 3.44 -4.94
C PHE A 152 18.83 4.48 -4.14
N GLY A 153 17.59 4.67 -4.50
CA GLY A 153 16.68 5.57 -3.77
C GLY A 153 15.24 5.23 -4.09
N VAL A 154 14.41 5.17 -3.06
CA VAL A 154 12.95 4.98 -3.19
C VAL A 154 12.30 6.34 -3.27
N THR A 155 11.51 6.58 -4.31
CA THR A 155 10.79 7.84 -4.54
C THR A 155 9.33 7.77 -4.14
N ASN A 156 8.73 6.59 -4.26
CA ASN A 156 7.37 6.31 -3.76
C ASN A 156 7.30 4.86 -3.25
N LEU A 157 6.68 4.68 -2.09
CA LEU A 157 6.36 3.37 -1.54
C LEU A 157 5.07 3.49 -0.76
N SER A 158 3.98 3.02 -1.32
CA SER A 158 2.64 3.16 -0.78
C SER A 158 1.83 1.87 -0.89
N GLN A 159 0.77 1.78 -0.10
CA GLN A 159 -0.18 0.68 -0.10
C GLN A 159 -1.55 1.18 0.39
N ASP A 160 -2.63 0.46 0.08
CA ASP A 160 -4.02 0.87 0.27
C ASP A 160 -4.70 0.29 1.52
N GLY A 161 -4.08 -0.69 2.20
CA GLY A 161 -4.62 -1.32 3.40
C GLY A 161 -4.48 -0.47 4.67
N TYR A 162 -5.25 -0.78 5.70
CA TYR A 162 -5.16 -0.09 7.00
C TYR A 162 -5.73 -0.93 8.15
N ALA A 163 -5.21 -0.67 9.36
CA ALA A 163 -5.72 -1.20 10.61
C ALA A 163 -7.08 -0.58 10.97
N PRO A 164 -7.88 -1.19 11.87
CA PRO A 164 -9.11 -0.59 12.35
C PRO A 164 -8.83 0.75 13.04
N GLY A 165 -9.76 1.70 12.93
CA GLY A 165 -9.62 3.04 13.50
C GLY A 165 -10.88 3.50 14.23
N GLN A 166 -10.70 4.37 15.25
CA GLN A 166 -11.78 5.06 15.95
C GLN A 166 -11.95 6.47 15.40
N VAL A 167 -13.16 7.00 15.41
CA VAL A 167 -13.40 8.39 15.02
C VAL A 167 -12.69 9.32 16.01
N THR A 168 -11.82 10.18 15.51
CA THR A 168 -11.07 11.17 16.29
C THR A 168 -11.57 12.59 16.09
N GLY A 169 -12.29 12.85 15.00
CA GLY A 169 -12.82 14.17 14.71
C GLY A 169 -13.73 14.19 13.49
N ILE A 170 -14.43 15.30 13.34
CA ILE A 170 -15.32 15.56 12.22
C ILE A 170 -14.99 16.95 11.69
N SER A 171 -14.91 17.10 10.38
CA SER A 171 -14.74 18.38 9.69
C SER A 171 -15.80 18.55 8.61
N ILE A 172 -16.19 19.79 8.33
CA ILE A 172 -17.12 20.13 7.26
C ILE A 172 -16.32 20.86 6.20
N GLU A 173 -16.33 20.36 4.99
CA GLU A 173 -15.65 20.96 3.86
C GLU A 173 -16.50 22.09 3.25
N ALA A 174 -15.88 22.97 2.45
CA ALA A 174 -16.53 24.12 1.84
C ALA A 174 -17.69 23.74 0.91
N ASN A 175 -17.69 22.54 0.35
CA ASN A 175 -18.75 21.98 -0.48
C ASN A 175 -19.90 21.33 0.33
N GLY A 176 -19.86 21.45 1.67
CA GLY A 176 -20.85 20.88 2.58
C GLY A 176 -20.68 19.38 2.87
N ILE A 177 -19.62 18.75 2.41
CA ILE A 177 -19.31 17.35 2.77
C ILE A 177 -18.78 17.31 4.20
N ILE A 178 -19.33 16.38 4.99
CA ILE A 178 -18.90 16.12 6.34
C ILE A 178 -17.92 14.95 6.28
N MET A 179 -16.67 15.18 6.69
CA MET A 179 -15.62 14.18 6.73
C MET A 179 -15.39 13.70 8.17
N ALA A 180 -15.40 12.39 8.39
CA ALA A 180 -14.96 11.77 9.62
C ALA A 180 -13.47 11.41 9.50
N ARG A 181 -12.68 11.77 10.52
CA ARG A 181 -11.27 11.41 10.67
C ARG A 181 -11.15 10.27 11.64
N TYR A 182 -10.28 9.31 11.31
CA TYR A 182 -10.05 8.12 12.12
C TYR A 182 -8.61 8.08 12.68
N SER A 183 -8.44 7.34 13.79
CA SER A 183 -7.15 7.20 14.47
C SER A 183 -6.07 6.51 13.64
N ASN A 184 -6.46 5.77 12.60
CA ASN A 184 -5.57 5.11 11.62
C ASN A 184 -5.16 6.03 10.46
N GLY A 185 -5.49 7.33 10.52
CA GLY A 185 -5.17 8.32 9.48
C GLY A 185 -6.16 8.37 8.31
N GLN A 186 -7.15 7.46 8.28
CA GLN A 186 -8.17 7.45 7.24
C GLN A 186 -9.18 8.59 7.42
N ASN A 187 -9.71 9.09 6.31
CA ASN A 187 -10.79 10.06 6.26
C ASN A 187 -11.90 9.49 5.37
N GLN A 188 -13.14 9.53 5.85
CA GLN A 188 -14.27 9.07 5.05
C GLN A 188 -15.43 10.09 5.09
N PRO A 189 -16.16 10.27 3.98
CA PRO A 189 -17.35 11.09 3.97
C PRO A 189 -18.44 10.44 4.84
N ALA A 190 -18.92 11.21 5.81
CA ALA A 190 -19.97 10.79 6.76
C ALA A 190 -21.36 11.29 6.38
N GLY A 191 -21.43 12.28 5.48
CA GLY A 191 -22.67 12.87 5.00
C GLY A 191 -22.42 14.15 4.24
N GLN A 192 -23.50 14.78 3.79
CA GLN A 192 -23.45 16.06 3.11
C GLN A 192 -24.56 16.97 3.63
N ILE A 193 -24.24 18.25 3.81
CA ILE A 193 -25.21 19.30 4.09
C ILE A 193 -25.61 19.91 2.75
N GLU A 194 -26.89 19.86 2.44
CA GLU A 194 -27.45 20.51 1.27
C GLU A 194 -28.09 21.84 1.68
N LEU A 195 -27.70 22.92 1.04
CA LEU A 195 -28.28 24.24 1.23
C LEU A 195 -29.33 24.47 0.15
N ALA A 196 -30.59 24.65 0.54
CA ALA A 196 -31.67 25.03 -0.36
C ALA A 196 -31.95 26.54 -0.24
N THR A 197 -31.99 27.24 -1.35
CA THR A 197 -32.46 28.63 -1.44
C THR A 197 -33.88 28.65 -1.95
N PHE A 198 -34.74 29.37 -1.25
CA PHE A 198 -36.13 29.55 -1.65
C PHE A 198 -36.33 30.96 -2.21
N ARG A 199 -36.93 31.08 -3.40
CA ARG A 199 -37.23 32.39 -4.02
C ARG A 199 -38.18 33.25 -3.19
N ASN A 200 -39.03 32.63 -2.38
CA ASN A 200 -39.92 33.30 -1.44
C ASN A 200 -39.83 32.63 -0.07
N ALA A 201 -39.00 33.15 0.82
CA ALA A 201 -38.86 32.67 2.18
C ALA A 201 -40.11 32.90 3.05
N GLN A 202 -40.95 33.89 2.69
CA GLN A 202 -42.20 34.16 3.42
C GLN A 202 -43.33 33.20 3.05
N GLY A 203 -43.18 32.42 1.99
CA GLY A 203 -44.12 31.36 1.59
C GLY A 203 -43.82 30.02 2.24
N LEU A 204 -42.99 29.97 3.28
CA LEU A 204 -42.68 28.75 4.06
C LEU A 204 -43.47 28.75 5.35
N GLN A 205 -44.27 27.72 5.58
CA GLN A 205 -44.98 27.50 6.85
C GLN A 205 -44.19 26.55 7.76
N PRO A 206 -43.93 26.92 9.03
CA PRO A 206 -43.29 26.03 9.97
C PRO A 206 -44.25 24.88 10.36
N MET A 207 -43.77 23.66 10.24
CA MET A 207 -44.50 22.43 10.61
C MET A 207 -44.09 21.85 11.95
N GLY A 208 -43.20 22.52 12.70
CA GLY A 208 -42.61 22.00 13.93
C GLY A 208 -41.37 21.13 13.66
N GLY A 209 -40.56 20.89 14.68
CA GLY A 209 -39.36 20.05 14.57
C GLY A 209 -38.30 20.55 13.56
N ASN A 210 -38.17 21.87 13.39
CA ASN A 210 -37.31 22.51 12.41
C ASN A 210 -37.59 22.10 10.94
N THR A 211 -38.86 21.74 10.64
CA THR A 211 -39.31 21.44 9.28
C THR A 211 -40.22 22.54 8.77
N TRP A 212 -40.15 22.81 7.46
CA TRP A 212 -40.91 23.83 6.76
C TRP A 212 -41.57 23.25 5.52
N ALA A 213 -42.80 23.58 5.27
CA ALA A 213 -43.51 23.23 4.05
C ALA A 213 -43.68 24.47 3.15
N ARG A 214 -43.70 24.23 1.84
CA ARG A 214 -44.03 25.26 0.85
C ARG A 214 -45.56 25.43 0.79
N THR A 215 -46.05 26.66 0.89
CA THR A 215 -47.44 27.00 0.62
C THR A 215 -47.66 27.23 -0.87
#